data_7106d992d4651fd73f8b86d354b873ea
#
_entry.id   7106d992d4651fd73f8b86d354b873ea
#
_cell.length_a   1.000
_cell.length_b   1.000
_cell.length_c   1.000
_cell.angle_alpha   90.00
_cell.angle_beta   90.00
_cell.angle_gamma   90.00
#
_symmetry.space_group_name_H-M   'P 1'
#
loop_
_entity.id
_entity.type
_entity.pdbx_description
1 polymer ?
#
loop_
_entity_poly.entity_id
_entity_poly.type
_entity_poly.pdbx_seq_one_letter_code
_entity_poly.pdbx_strand_id
1 'polypeptide(L)'
;MQRCPSPTRAFTLIELLVVIAIIGILAGLILNTAGYVQRKGASSRAETEMAALAVALENYKADNGTYPVGSNVNGVNAPADNGFLLTNLAPATGKVYFEFNKAMTNSGRIVDPFGDNYGYQYPGDPNRNGKNFFDLFSRCASTNLNDWKVNW
;
A
#
# COMPACT_ATOMS: atom_id res chain seq x y z
N MET A 1 -72.15 -4.69 -0.59
CA MET A 1 -71.07 -3.77 -0.19
C MET A 1 -70.10 -3.67 -1.36
N GLN A 2 -70.13 -2.55 -2.09
CA GLN A 2 -69.17 -2.27 -3.18
C GLN A 2 -67.94 -1.60 -2.58
N ARG A 3 -66.75 -2.20 -2.75
CA ARG A 3 -65.47 -1.58 -2.39
C ARG A 3 -65.10 -0.56 -3.48
N CYS A 4 -65.01 0.70 -3.11
CA CYS A 4 -64.41 1.74 -3.97
C CYS A 4 -62.93 1.41 -4.21
N PRO A 5 -62.44 1.38 -5.45
CA PRO A 5 -61.04 1.23 -5.72
C PRO A 5 -60.29 2.48 -5.23
N SER A 6 -59.24 2.31 -4.40
CA SER A 6 -58.34 3.38 -3.99
C SER A 6 -57.61 3.94 -5.20
N PRO A 7 -57.40 5.26 -5.32
CA PRO A 7 -56.71 5.86 -6.44
C PRO A 7 -55.21 5.40 -6.40
N THR A 8 -54.79 4.65 -7.41
CA THR A 8 -53.37 4.34 -7.63
C THR A 8 -52.69 5.60 -8.15
N ARG A 9 -51.77 6.17 -7.37
CA ARG A 9 -50.95 7.28 -7.84
C ARG A 9 -50.02 6.75 -8.94
N ALA A 10 -50.19 7.20 -10.16
CA ALA A 10 -49.29 6.88 -11.29
C ALA A 10 -48.09 7.87 -11.25
N PHE A 11 -46.90 7.34 -11.44
CA PHE A 11 -45.68 8.17 -11.55
C PHE A 11 -45.71 9.04 -12.82
N THR A 12 -45.33 10.28 -12.68
CA THR A 12 -45.24 11.17 -13.84
C THR A 12 -43.89 10.97 -14.59
N LEU A 13 -43.90 11.18 -15.89
CA LEU A 13 -42.68 11.07 -16.71
C LEU A 13 -41.61 12.07 -16.26
N ILE A 14 -42.02 13.26 -15.78
CA ILE A 14 -41.09 14.27 -15.29
C ILE A 14 -40.43 13.87 -13.98
N GLU A 15 -41.13 13.20 -13.06
CA GLU A 15 -40.52 12.67 -11.83
C GLU A 15 -39.42 11.66 -12.13
N LEU A 16 -39.64 10.76 -13.10
CA LEU A 16 -38.63 9.81 -13.52
C LEU A 16 -37.44 10.52 -14.16
N LEU A 17 -37.69 11.50 -15.02
CA LEU A 17 -36.65 12.26 -15.70
C LEU A 17 -35.73 13.02 -14.73
N VAL A 18 -36.32 13.68 -13.73
CA VAL A 18 -35.54 14.39 -12.69
C VAL A 18 -34.68 13.44 -11.88
N VAL A 19 -35.19 12.28 -11.49
CA VAL A 19 -34.43 11.27 -10.74
C VAL A 19 -33.21 10.76 -11.52
N ILE A 20 -33.39 10.39 -12.79
CA ILE A 20 -32.24 9.93 -13.60
C ILE A 20 -31.23 11.05 -13.86
N ALA A 21 -31.67 12.30 -13.99
CA ALA A 21 -30.77 13.43 -14.13
C ALA A 21 -29.90 13.64 -12.87
N ILE A 22 -30.50 13.56 -11.67
CA ILE A 22 -29.77 13.67 -10.40
C ILE A 22 -28.77 12.52 -10.25
N ILE A 23 -29.20 11.28 -10.53
CA ILE A 23 -28.33 10.10 -10.46
C ILE A 23 -27.14 10.25 -11.43
N GLY A 24 -27.38 10.75 -12.66
CA GLY A 24 -26.34 10.99 -13.64
C GLY A 24 -25.30 11.99 -13.19
N ILE A 25 -25.72 13.10 -12.57
CA ILE A 25 -24.82 14.11 -12.01
C ILE A 25 -24.00 13.52 -10.85
N LEU A 26 -24.64 12.83 -9.90
CA LEU A 26 -23.97 12.22 -8.77
C LEU A 26 -22.97 11.14 -9.20
N ALA A 27 -23.35 10.26 -10.13
CA ALA A 27 -22.47 9.23 -10.67
C ALA A 27 -21.23 9.86 -11.36
N GLY A 28 -21.40 10.93 -12.11
CA GLY A 28 -20.30 11.65 -12.76
C GLY A 28 -19.28 12.22 -11.76
N LEU A 29 -19.74 12.75 -10.63
CA LEU A 29 -18.87 13.25 -9.57
C LEU A 29 -18.08 12.12 -8.87
N ILE A 30 -18.71 10.97 -8.61
CA ILE A 30 -18.09 9.84 -7.92
C ILE A 30 -16.99 9.21 -8.78
N LEU A 31 -17.23 9.01 -10.07
CA LEU A 31 -16.29 8.35 -10.97
C LEU A 31 -14.93 9.08 -11.07
N ASN A 32 -14.93 10.41 -11.02
CA ASN A 32 -13.70 11.22 -11.09
C ASN A 32 -12.82 11.11 -9.83
N THR A 33 -13.38 10.78 -8.67
CA THR A 33 -12.65 10.75 -7.40
C THR A 33 -12.14 9.36 -7.01
N ALA A 34 -12.70 8.29 -7.58
CA ALA A 34 -12.42 6.92 -7.20
C ALA A 34 -10.93 6.54 -7.33
N GLY A 35 -10.25 6.94 -8.41
CA GLY A 35 -8.83 6.67 -8.63
C GLY A 35 -7.92 7.37 -7.61
N TYR A 36 -8.24 8.60 -7.24
CA TYR A 36 -7.49 9.35 -6.24
C TYR A 36 -7.59 8.70 -4.85
N VAL A 37 -8.81 8.32 -4.45
CA VAL A 37 -9.06 7.68 -3.15
C VAL A 37 -8.33 6.33 -3.04
N GLN A 38 -8.36 5.52 -4.11
CA GLN A 38 -7.64 4.24 -4.15
C GLN A 38 -6.12 4.44 -4.01
N ARG A 39 -5.53 5.37 -4.75
CA ARG A 39 -4.10 5.70 -4.63
C ARG A 39 -3.73 6.20 -3.24
N LYS A 40 -4.54 7.07 -2.66
CA LYS A 40 -4.31 7.58 -1.30
C LYS A 40 -4.39 6.46 -0.27
N GLY A 41 -5.37 5.56 -0.40
CA GLY A 41 -5.50 4.38 0.46
C GLY A 41 -4.31 3.43 0.34
N ALA A 42 -3.85 3.13 -0.88
CA ALA A 42 -2.65 2.32 -1.12
C ALA A 42 -1.38 2.97 -0.52
N SER A 43 -1.23 4.29 -0.66
CA SER A 43 -0.10 5.04 -0.09
C SER A 43 -0.10 4.99 1.45
N SER A 44 -1.25 5.18 2.09
CA SER A 44 -1.38 5.07 3.55
C SER A 44 -1.10 3.65 4.06
N ARG A 45 -1.54 2.65 3.29
CA ARG A 45 -1.24 1.25 3.58
C ARG A 45 0.27 0.96 3.47
N ALA A 46 0.96 1.44 2.43
CA ALA A 46 2.40 1.30 2.29
C ALA A 46 3.16 1.89 3.49
N GLU A 47 2.73 3.05 3.98
CA GLU A 47 3.30 3.69 5.16
C GLU A 47 3.13 2.84 6.43
N THR A 48 1.95 2.26 6.62
CA THR A 48 1.68 1.35 7.75
C THR A 48 2.50 0.07 7.66
N GLU A 49 2.60 -0.53 6.47
CA GLU A 49 3.41 -1.73 6.22
C GLU A 49 4.90 -1.46 6.46
N MET A 50 5.41 -0.31 6.03
CA MET A 50 6.79 0.12 6.30
C MET A 50 7.06 0.30 7.79
N ALA A 51 6.14 0.90 8.54
CA ALA A 51 6.28 1.03 10.00
C ALA A 51 6.33 -0.33 10.67
N ALA A 52 5.49 -1.29 10.26
CA ALA A 52 5.50 -2.64 10.78
C ALA A 52 6.78 -3.41 10.41
N LEU A 53 7.29 -3.25 9.18
CA LEU A 53 8.59 -3.80 8.75
C LEU A 53 9.75 -3.22 9.56
N ALA A 54 9.72 -1.90 9.85
CA ALA A 54 10.74 -1.25 10.68
C ALA A 54 10.79 -1.86 12.09
N VAL A 55 9.63 -2.09 12.72
CA VAL A 55 9.56 -2.78 14.03
C VAL A 55 10.13 -4.21 13.96
N ALA A 56 9.83 -4.95 12.89
CA ALA A 56 10.37 -6.29 12.69
C ALA A 56 11.90 -6.28 12.52
N LEU A 57 12.44 -5.30 11.82
CA LEU A 57 13.89 -5.09 11.67
C LEU A 57 14.57 -4.75 12.99
N GLU A 58 13.94 -3.94 13.85
CA GLU A 58 14.46 -3.68 15.20
C GLU A 58 14.45 -4.93 16.07
N ASN A 59 13.41 -5.73 16.02
CA ASN A 59 13.34 -7.00 16.73
C ASN A 59 14.39 -8.00 16.22
N TYR A 60 14.61 -8.05 14.90
CA TYR A 60 15.68 -8.86 14.30
C TYR A 60 17.05 -8.42 14.82
N LYS A 61 17.33 -7.11 14.82
CA LYS A 61 18.59 -6.55 15.34
C LYS A 61 18.78 -6.85 16.83
N ALA A 62 17.73 -6.77 17.64
CA ALA A 62 17.81 -7.07 19.07
C ALA A 62 18.29 -8.50 19.34
N ASP A 63 17.87 -9.47 18.52
CA ASP A 63 18.26 -10.87 18.67
C ASP A 63 19.60 -11.21 17.98
N ASN A 64 19.89 -10.58 16.84
CA ASN A 64 21.04 -10.91 15.98
C ASN A 64 22.21 -9.91 16.09
N GLY A 65 22.05 -8.82 16.83
CA GLY A 65 23.05 -7.78 17.04
C GLY A 65 23.19 -6.80 15.87
N THR A 66 22.62 -7.11 14.70
CA THR A 66 22.68 -6.25 13.49
C THR A 66 21.41 -6.41 12.66
N TYR A 67 21.12 -5.44 11.80
CA TYR A 67 20.07 -5.60 10.79
C TYR A 67 20.49 -6.60 9.70
N PRO A 68 19.54 -7.17 8.93
CA PRO A 68 19.88 -7.99 7.77
C PRO A 68 20.78 -7.20 6.81
N VAL A 69 22.01 -7.70 6.59
CA VAL A 69 22.97 -7.02 5.72
C VAL A 69 22.61 -7.27 4.26
N GLY A 70 22.44 -6.20 3.49
CA GLY A 70 22.14 -6.29 2.06
C GLY A 70 21.55 -5.01 1.52
N SER A 71 21.42 -4.97 0.21
CA SER A 71 20.81 -3.86 -0.51
C SER A 71 20.12 -4.39 -1.75
N ASN A 72 18.88 -3.96 -1.96
CA ASN A 72 18.15 -4.18 -3.20
C ASN A 72 17.97 -2.89 -4.01
N VAL A 73 18.77 -1.87 -3.71
CA VAL A 73 18.78 -0.61 -4.45
C VAL A 73 19.91 -0.63 -5.48
N ASN A 74 19.57 -0.79 -6.75
CA ASN A 74 20.50 -0.65 -7.86
C ASN A 74 20.35 0.76 -8.44
N GLY A 75 21.00 1.75 -7.78
CA GLY A 75 20.84 3.15 -8.14
C GLY A 75 19.50 3.75 -7.64
N VAL A 76 19.27 5.01 -7.96
CA VAL A 76 18.16 5.83 -7.40
C VAL A 76 16.78 5.37 -7.88
N ASN A 77 16.68 4.50 -8.90
CA ASN A 77 15.42 4.30 -9.63
C ASN A 77 14.89 2.85 -9.71
N ALA A 78 15.56 1.86 -9.13
CA ALA A 78 15.09 0.48 -9.25
C ALA A 78 15.35 -0.32 -7.98
N PRO A 79 14.35 -0.59 -7.13
CA PRO A 79 14.45 -1.62 -6.11
C PRO A 79 14.67 -2.98 -6.80
N ALA A 80 15.84 -3.57 -6.55
CA ALA A 80 16.15 -4.90 -7.02
C ALA A 80 15.46 -5.97 -6.15
N ASP A 81 15.89 -7.21 -6.24
CA ASP A 81 15.35 -8.33 -5.48
C ASP A 81 15.53 -8.13 -3.96
N ASN A 82 14.46 -8.12 -3.22
CA ASN A 82 14.44 -8.03 -1.76
C ASN A 82 14.08 -9.36 -1.08
N GLY A 83 14.18 -10.47 -1.79
CA GLY A 83 13.89 -11.81 -1.27
C GLY A 83 14.76 -12.19 -0.07
N PHE A 84 15.99 -11.66 0.02
CA PHE A 84 16.84 -11.87 1.19
C PHE A 84 16.21 -11.29 2.47
N LEU A 85 15.48 -10.19 2.38
CA LEU A 85 14.79 -9.59 3.51
C LEU A 85 13.61 -10.46 3.95
N LEU A 86 12.87 -11.04 3.00
CA LEU A 86 11.81 -12.00 3.29
C LEU A 86 12.35 -13.22 4.04
N THR A 87 13.48 -13.78 3.60
CA THR A 87 14.08 -14.97 4.24
C THR A 87 14.67 -14.70 5.62
N ASN A 88 15.12 -13.46 5.89
CA ASN A 88 15.63 -13.08 7.20
C ASN A 88 14.50 -12.76 8.19
N LEU A 89 13.41 -12.11 7.76
CA LEU A 89 12.31 -11.75 8.63
C LEU A 89 11.27 -12.87 8.82
N ALA A 90 11.15 -13.78 7.85
CA ALA A 90 10.28 -14.96 7.93
C ALA A 90 11.02 -16.21 7.45
N PRO A 91 12.02 -16.69 8.19
CA PRO A 91 12.76 -17.91 7.83
C PRO A 91 11.85 -19.14 7.91
N ALA A 92 12.13 -20.14 7.09
CA ALA A 92 11.40 -21.41 7.08
C ALA A 92 11.55 -22.18 8.41
N THR A 93 12.64 -21.94 9.15
CA THR A 93 12.93 -22.52 10.47
C THR A 93 13.51 -21.45 11.39
N GLY A 94 13.08 -21.43 12.65
CA GLY A 94 13.54 -20.46 13.64
C GLY A 94 12.48 -19.39 13.97
N LYS A 95 12.94 -18.25 14.48
CA LYS A 95 12.06 -17.17 14.92
C LYS A 95 11.58 -16.35 13.74
N VAL A 96 10.28 -16.21 13.60
CA VAL A 96 9.63 -15.31 12.63
C VAL A 96 9.49 -13.93 13.27
N TYR A 97 10.02 -12.91 12.62
CA TYR A 97 9.96 -11.51 13.06
C TYR A 97 8.80 -10.74 12.41
N PHE A 98 8.36 -11.21 11.24
CA PHE A 98 7.25 -10.61 10.53
C PHE A 98 6.46 -11.67 9.76
N GLU A 99 5.13 -11.64 9.91
CA GLU A 99 4.23 -12.50 9.16
C GLU A 99 3.76 -11.80 7.89
N PHE A 100 4.29 -12.23 6.75
CA PHE A 100 3.91 -11.68 5.46
C PHE A 100 2.58 -12.27 5.00
N ASN A 101 1.61 -11.43 4.73
CA ASN A 101 0.40 -11.86 4.04
C ASN A 101 0.65 -12.02 2.54
N LYS A 102 -0.25 -12.75 1.85
CA LYS A 102 -0.11 -13.05 0.43
C LYS A 102 -0.09 -11.78 -0.46
N ALA A 103 -0.70 -10.68 -0.02
CA ALA A 103 -0.72 -9.44 -0.78
C ALA A 103 0.60 -8.66 -0.69
N MET A 104 1.41 -8.91 0.36
CA MET A 104 2.72 -8.30 0.56
C MET A 104 3.85 -9.08 -0.12
N THR A 105 3.56 -10.22 -0.75
CA THR A 105 4.60 -11.07 -1.36
C THR A 105 4.25 -11.41 -2.80
N ASN A 106 5.23 -11.30 -3.67
CA ASN A 106 5.13 -11.72 -5.07
C ASN A 106 6.43 -12.40 -5.50
N SER A 107 6.34 -13.65 -5.97
CA SER A 107 7.50 -14.41 -6.47
C SER A 107 8.71 -14.41 -5.52
N GLY A 108 8.47 -14.55 -4.21
CA GLY A 108 9.54 -14.57 -3.19
C GLY A 108 10.10 -13.19 -2.83
N ARG A 109 9.42 -12.11 -3.20
CA ARG A 109 9.80 -10.72 -2.93
C ARG A 109 8.74 -10.03 -2.11
N ILE A 110 9.14 -9.00 -1.36
CA ILE A 110 8.23 -8.15 -0.60
C ILE A 110 7.81 -6.99 -1.49
N VAL A 111 6.50 -6.87 -1.71
CA VAL A 111 5.92 -5.84 -2.58
C VAL A 111 5.01 -4.89 -1.81
N ASP A 112 4.97 -3.66 -2.27
CA ASP A 112 4.09 -2.63 -1.74
C ASP A 112 2.66 -2.76 -2.32
N PRO A 113 1.67 -1.99 -1.82
CA PRO A 113 0.29 -2.02 -2.31
C PRO A 113 0.11 -1.59 -3.78
N PHE A 114 1.15 -1.11 -4.42
CA PHE A 114 1.18 -0.77 -5.85
C PHE A 114 1.79 -1.88 -6.70
N GLY A 115 2.38 -2.92 -6.07
CA GLY A 115 3.04 -4.04 -6.73
C GLY A 115 4.53 -3.84 -7.00
N ASP A 116 5.10 -2.72 -6.57
CA ASP A 116 6.54 -2.47 -6.63
C ASP A 116 7.27 -3.14 -5.45
N ASN A 117 8.53 -3.54 -5.64
CA ASN A 117 9.33 -4.04 -4.52
C ASN A 117 9.63 -2.92 -3.52
N TYR A 118 9.53 -3.22 -2.22
CA TYR A 118 10.08 -2.33 -1.18
C TYR A 118 11.60 -2.21 -1.36
N GLY A 119 12.10 -0.98 -1.31
CA GLY A 119 13.55 -0.71 -1.28
C GLY A 119 14.08 -0.86 0.13
N TYR A 120 15.20 -1.57 0.28
CA TYR A 120 15.89 -1.74 1.55
C TYR A 120 17.41 -1.68 1.35
N GLN A 121 18.09 -1.05 2.27
CA GLN A 121 19.55 -1.00 2.29
C GLN A 121 20.05 -0.98 3.73
N TYR A 122 20.98 -1.88 4.04
CA TYR A 122 21.77 -1.82 5.26
C TYR A 122 23.20 -2.33 4.96
N PRO A 123 24.26 -1.60 5.34
CA PRO A 123 24.27 -0.28 5.98
C PRO A 123 23.56 0.81 5.15
N GLY A 124 22.90 1.75 5.83
CA GLY A 124 22.16 2.82 5.19
C GLY A 124 23.06 3.87 4.53
N ASP A 125 22.45 4.72 3.71
CA ASP A 125 23.15 5.82 3.05
C ASP A 125 23.57 6.88 4.10
N PRO A 126 24.85 7.31 4.10
CA PRO A 126 25.31 8.37 5.02
C PRO A 126 24.51 9.68 4.96
N ASN A 127 23.89 9.97 3.81
CA ASN A 127 23.10 11.19 3.59
C ASN A 127 21.61 11.04 3.96
N ARG A 128 21.22 9.84 4.46
CA ARG A 128 19.86 9.51 4.90
C ARG A 128 19.87 9.14 6.38
N ASN A 129 19.58 7.90 6.72
CA ASN A 129 19.60 7.41 8.12
C ASN A 129 21.01 7.12 8.66
N GLY A 130 22.04 7.16 7.81
CA GLY A 130 23.42 6.86 8.20
C GLY A 130 23.73 5.36 8.22
N LYS A 131 25.03 5.05 8.32
CA LYS A 131 25.55 3.68 8.18
C LYS A 131 25.10 2.71 9.28
N ASN A 132 24.67 3.22 10.43
CA ASN A 132 24.29 2.41 11.59
C ASN A 132 22.80 2.07 11.62
N PHE A 133 22.04 2.59 10.68
CA PHE A 133 20.61 2.37 10.51
C PHE A 133 20.30 1.86 9.11
N PHE A 134 19.09 1.42 8.85
CA PHE A 134 18.67 0.96 7.53
C PHE A 134 17.86 2.04 6.81
N ASP A 135 17.92 2.02 5.49
CA ASP A 135 17.01 2.77 4.63
C ASP A 135 15.91 1.83 4.13
N LEU A 136 14.65 2.21 4.30
CA LEU A 136 13.48 1.49 3.83
C LEU A 136 12.55 2.45 3.10
N PHE A 137 12.06 2.06 1.91
CA PHE A 137 11.17 2.92 1.14
C PHE A 137 10.23 2.16 0.21
N SER A 138 9.10 2.78 -0.11
CA SER A 138 8.19 2.42 -1.19
C SER A 138 8.14 3.56 -2.21
N ARG A 139 8.15 3.23 -3.49
CA ARG A 139 8.04 4.21 -4.57
C ARG A 139 6.61 4.64 -4.87
N CYS A 140 5.62 3.92 -4.32
CA CYS A 140 4.19 4.21 -4.54
C CYS A 140 3.81 4.30 -6.04
N ALA A 141 4.44 3.46 -6.89
CA ALA A 141 4.31 3.48 -8.35
C ALA A 141 4.62 4.86 -8.98
N SER A 142 5.54 5.63 -8.38
CA SER A 142 5.96 6.95 -8.87
C SER A 142 7.47 7.01 -9.08
N THR A 143 7.88 7.72 -10.11
CA THR A 143 9.28 8.10 -10.34
C THR A 143 9.68 9.38 -9.64
N ASN A 144 8.70 10.13 -9.12
CA ASN A 144 8.94 11.36 -8.37
C ASN A 144 9.23 11.03 -6.90
N LEU A 145 10.39 11.42 -6.41
CA LEU A 145 10.84 11.17 -5.02
C LEU A 145 9.89 11.77 -3.97
N ASN A 146 9.18 12.84 -4.28
CA ASN A 146 8.23 13.47 -3.35
C ASN A 146 7.00 12.59 -3.06
N ASP A 147 6.71 11.63 -3.93
CA ASP A 147 5.59 10.70 -3.76
C ASP A 147 5.99 9.44 -2.99
N TRP A 148 7.30 9.24 -2.80
CA TRP A 148 7.80 8.05 -2.12
C TRP A 148 7.48 8.08 -0.63
N LYS A 149 7.30 6.91 -0.06
CA LYS A 149 7.30 6.72 1.39
C LYS A 149 8.67 6.24 1.81
N VAL A 150 9.25 6.94 2.75
CA VAL A 150 10.64 6.73 3.18
C VAL A 150 10.72 6.78 4.70
N ASN A 151 11.73 6.13 5.29
CA ASN A 151 11.98 6.15 6.73
C ASN A 151 13.07 7.15 7.17
N TRP A 152 13.51 8.02 6.26
CA TRP A 152 14.46 9.09 6.52
C TRP A 152 13.88 10.49 6.32
#